data_1986fa31af2b36178eb99e72947250b0
#
_entry.id   1986fa31af2b36178eb99e72947250b0
#
_cell.length_a   1.000
_cell.length_b   1.000
_cell.length_c   1.000
_cell.angle_alpha   90.00
_cell.angle_beta   90.00
_cell.angle_gamma   90.00
#
_symmetry.space_group_name_H-M   'P 1'
#
loop_
_entity.id
_entity.type
_entity.pdbx_description
1 polymer ?
#
loop_
_entity_poly.entity_id
_entity_poly.type
_entity_poly.pdbx_seq_one_letter_code
_entity_poly.pdbx_strand_id
1 'polypeptide(L)'
;MGMRFLQDDVTVIHSDEKEAAVYADILDLYTNREKSAAVVSEPNDPLVSIYFQAYNHLEDYTKPALDALLRYTADIDYELILVDNGSTDGTFEYFQLLPYPRKRIYRITKNIGAFFGYRAAKNATQGRFLRGKYFVGLPNDILVTKNWLQNMLICMESDERIGFVVPMSDNVSNLQYVDLGYSDFGDMQEKAALFNVSDPRKWYDRLRLIPTVCVIRTYLRELYEADYAFVYDFADDDISFAYRRLGYRIVLCSDTFVHHEGSTIVGVNQQEHSENLEKGRILFRRKYGVDAWSDVVNFEVYLRRALFERTQMRENARILGIDVRCGTPLLELRNTLRENGMNQTVLTAYTTEPQYWQDLASFCEGGVYCGDIDRLSCKIGDKTYDYIIMGTYMDCYEDVLAVIRAAAAHLSDGGALVCKMRNYDVPYDLQEIALALQNMPPRLVQGMYGCETELLQLPYEVEIYPYMEEVYDLKERFFAQLREVEAYQNDAHIRAVFSEERFDALMTQYAVVLRKRS
;
A
#
# COMPACT_ATOMS: atom_id res chain seq x y z
N MET A 1 -41.38 -18.55 -25.52
CA MET A 1 -40.49 -19.60 -25.03
C MET A 1 -40.10 -19.20 -23.62
N GLY A 2 -40.78 -19.74 -22.58
CA GLY A 2 -40.52 -19.35 -21.20
C GLY A 2 -39.17 -19.88 -20.73
N MET A 3 -38.27 -18.99 -20.37
CA MET A 3 -37.06 -19.36 -19.60
C MET A 3 -37.49 -19.97 -18.26
N ARG A 4 -37.32 -21.25 -18.10
CA ARG A 4 -37.30 -21.87 -16.78
C ARG A 4 -36.05 -21.42 -16.10
N PHE A 5 -36.14 -20.48 -15.16
CA PHE A 5 -35.11 -20.21 -14.18
C PHE A 5 -35.02 -21.49 -13.30
N LEU A 6 -33.88 -22.12 -13.33
CA LEU A 6 -33.61 -23.27 -12.46
C LEU A 6 -33.60 -22.75 -11.00
N GLN A 7 -34.50 -23.26 -10.21
CA GLN A 7 -34.65 -22.97 -8.77
C GLN A 7 -33.45 -23.44 -7.94
N ASP A 8 -32.47 -24.09 -8.58
CA ASP A 8 -31.31 -24.77 -7.94
C ASP A 8 -30.13 -23.85 -7.63
N ASP A 9 -30.20 -22.53 -7.99
CA ASP A 9 -29.08 -21.61 -7.86
C ASP A 9 -29.14 -20.70 -6.61
N VAL A 10 -30.12 -20.95 -5.71
CA VAL A 10 -30.30 -20.15 -4.48
C VAL A 10 -30.03 -21.00 -3.25
N THR A 11 -29.07 -20.57 -2.43
CA THR A 11 -28.77 -21.18 -1.13
C THR A 11 -29.12 -20.21 0.00
N VAL A 12 -29.97 -20.63 0.94
CA VAL A 12 -30.31 -19.84 2.12
C VAL A 12 -29.51 -20.35 3.32
N ILE A 13 -28.80 -19.44 3.98
CA ILE A 13 -27.95 -19.71 5.14
C ILE A 13 -28.58 -19.05 6.36
N HIS A 14 -28.96 -19.87 7.32
CA HIS A 14 -29.45 -19.40 8.62
C HIS A 14 -28.25 -19.27 9.56
N SER A 15 -27.83 -18.03 9.81
CA SER A 15 -26.72 -17.72 10.72
C SER A 15 -27.19 -16.69 11.73
N ASP A 16 -27.20 -17.04 12.99
CA ASP A 16 -27.60 -16.17 14.10
C ASP A 16 -26.39 -15.62 14.89
N GLU A 17 -25.22 -16.19 14.70
CA GLU A 17 -24.00 -15.82 15.42
C GLU A 17 -22.81 -15.73 14.47
N LYS A 18 -21.87 -14.84 14.78
CA LYS A 18 -20.54 -14.82 14.14
C LYS A 18 -19.82 -16.12 14.54
N GLU A 19 -19.31 -16.82 13.54
CA GLU A 19 -18.43 -17.95 13.83
C GLU A 19 -17.24 -17.48 14.67
N ALA A 20 -16.81 -18.31 15.64
CA ALA A 20 -15.64 -17.98 16.44
C ALA A 20 -14.42 -17.79 15.54
N ALA A 21 -13.72 -16.67 15.73
CA ALA A 21 -12.50 -16.39 14.99
C ALA A 21 -11.45 -17.45 15.33
N VAL A 22 -10.89 -18.07 14.29
CA VAL A 22 -9.83 -19.07 14.41
C VAL A 22 -8.51 -18.42 14.00
N TYR A 23 -7.57 -18.37 14.92
CA TYR A 23 -6.21 -17.94 14.65
C TYR A 23 -5.49 -18.97 13.78
N ALA A 24 -5.23 -18.63 12.52
CA ALA A 24 -4.51 -19.51 11.61
C ALA A 24 -2.99 -19.43 11.87
N ASP A 25 -2.34 -20.56 12.10
CA ASP A 25 -0.88 -20.59 12.19
C ASP A 25 -0.27 -20.48 10.79
N ILE A 26 0.60 -19.46 10.61
CA ILE A 26 1.31 -19.25 9.34
C ILE A 26 2.22 -20.44 9.00
N LEU A 27 2.76 -21.14 10.00
CA LEU A 27 3.59 -22.33 9.76
C LEU A 27 2.81 -23.42 9.04
N ASP A 28 1.52 -23.57 9.34
CA ASP A 28 0.65 -24.53 8.66
C ASP A 28 0.44 -24.18 7.17
N LEU A 29 0.49 -22.90 6.83
CA LEU A 29 0.39 -22.46 5.44
C LEU A 29 1.60 -22.89 4.61
N TYR A 30 2.81 -22.82 5.16
CA TYR A 30 4.02 -23.25 4.45
C TYR A 30 4.03 -24.76 4.21
N THR A 31 3.53 -25.55 5.15
CA THR A 31 3.46 -27.01 5.02
C THR A 31 2.38 -27.49 4.06
N ASN A 32 1.33 -26.69 3.83
CA ASN A 32 0.21 -27.02 2.94
C ASN A 32 0.31 -26.40 1.56
N ARG A 33 1.35 -25.61 1.25
CA ARG A 33 1.52 -24.90 -0.02
C ARG A 33 1.42 -25.80 -1.25
N GLU A 34 2.03 -26.98 -1.21
CA GLU A 34 2.01 -27.92 -2.34
C GLU A 34 0.64 -28.55 -2.58
N LYS A 35 -0.17 -28.70 -1.53
CA LYS A 35 -1.51 -29.33 -1.63
C LYS A 35 -2.54 -28.43 -2.32
N SER A 36 -2.41 -27.11 -2.23
CA SER A 36 -3.37 -26.17 -2.80
C SER A 36 -3.04 -25.76 -4.24
N ALA A 37 -1.79 -25.91 -4.70
CA ALA A 37 -1.41 -25.69 -6.09
C ALA A 37 -2.13 -26.61 -7.08
N ALA A 38 -2.81 -27.64 -6.61
CA ALA A 38 -3.53 -28.63 -7.40
C ALA A 38 -5.03 -28.32 -7.60
N VAL A 39 -5.43 -27.04 -7.67
CA VAL A 39 -6.78 -26.71 -8.15
C VAL A 39 -6.87 -27.05 -9.63
N VAL A 40 -7.37 -28.25 -9.90
CA VAL A 40 -7.61 -28.73 -11.26
C VAL A 40 -8.77 -27.93 -11.85
N SER A 41 -8.52 -27.14 -12.90
CA SER A 41 -9.59 -26.54 -13.69
C SER A 41 -10.31 -27.61 -14.51
N GLU A 42 -11.63 -27.55 -14.54
CA GLU A 42 -12.44 -28.42 -15.38
C GLU A 42 -12.66 -27.77 -16.78
N PRO A 43 -12.94 -28.57 -17.83
CA PRO A 43 -13.01 -28.06 -19.21
C PRO A 43 -14.04 -26.95 -19.48
N ASN A 44 -15.01 -26.75 -18.60
CA ASN A 44 -16.07 -25.73 -18.75
C ASN A 44 -16.04 -24.67 -17.62
N ASP A 45 -14.96 -24.61 -16.88
CA ASP A 45 -14.81 -23.61 -15.85
C ASP A 45 -14.66 -22.22 -16.46
N PRO A 46 -15.25 -21.18 -15.84
CA PRO A 46 -15.04 -19.80 -16.25
C PRO A 46 -13.59 -19.36 -15.97
N LEU A 47 -13.14 -18.30 -16.62
CA LEU A 47 -11.84 -17.71 -16.32
C LEU A 47 -11.82 -17.10 -14.91
N VAL A 48 -12.93 -16.49 -14.51
CA VAL A 48 -13.02 -15.71 -13.27
C VAL A 48 -14.24 -16.11 -12.43
N SER A 49 -14.07 -16.24 -11.12
CA SER A 49 -15.16 -16.26 -10.15
C SER A 49 -15.28 -14.89 -9.51
N ILE A 50 -16.34 -14.14 -9.83
CA ILE A 50 -16.62 -12.83 -9.23
C ILE A 50 -17.53 -13.04 -8.01
N TYR A 51 -17.00 -12.75 -6.84
CA TYR A 51 -17.72 -12.73 -5.58
C TYR A 51 -18.20 -11.32 -5.31
N PHE A 52 -19.52 -11.12 -5.37
CA PHE A 52 -20.18 -9.85 -5.12
C PHE A 52 -20.99 -9.96 -3.84
N GLN A 53 -20.64 -9.16 -2.84
CA GLN A 53 -21.36 -9.14 -1.56
C GLN A 53 -22.06 -7.80 -1.35
N ALA A 54 -23.33 -7.87 -0.90
CA ALA A 54 -24.12 -6.70 -0.57
C ALA A 54 -24.75 -6.82 0.82
N TYR A 55 -24.96 -5.66 1.43
CA TYR A 55 -25.78 -5.47 2.61
C TYR A 55 -26.52 -4.14 2.52
N ASN A 56 -27.83 -4.20 2.26
CA ASN A 56 -28.66 -3.03 2.02
C ASN A 56 -28.12 -2.11 0.89
N HIS A 57 -28.61 -0.88 0.80
CA HIS A 57 -28.25 0.11 -0.22
C HIS A 57 -28.51 -0.39 -1.65
N LEU A 58 -29.70 -1.00 -1.86
CA LEU A 58 -30.07 -1.58 -3.15
C LEU A 58 -30.02 -0.53 -4.27
N GLU A 59 -30.70 0.61 -4.09
CA GLU A 59 -30.86 1.63 -5.13
C GLU A 59 -29.56 2.43 -5.33
N ASP A 60 -28.91 2.81 -4.22
CA ASP A 60 -27.79 3.74 -4.25
C ASP A 60 -26.47 3.07 -4.65
N TYR A 61 -26.25 1.80 -4.27
CA TYR A 61 -24.99 1.10 -4.47
C TYR A 61 -25.14 -0.18 -5.28
N THR A 62 -25.98 -1.12 -4.83
CA THR A 62 -26.02 -2.48 -5.40
C THR A 62 -26.43 -2.51 -6.86
N LYS A 63 -27.47 -1.76 -7.26
CA LYS A 63 -27.91 -1.68 -8.66
C LYS A 63 -26.87 -1.02 -9.55
N PRO A 64 -26.35 0.18 -9.24
CA PRO A 64 -25.32 0.82 -10.03
C PRO A 64 -24.06 -0.06 -10.18
N ALA A 65 -23.63 -0.72 -9.10
CA ALA A 65 -22.45 -1.59 -9.13
C ALA A 65 -22.64 -2.80 -10.05
N LEU A 66 -23.79 -3.48 -9.97
CA LEU A 66 -24.10 -4.62 -10.84
C LEU A 66 -24.33 -4.22 -12.29
N ASP A 67 -24.96 -3.08 -12.54
CA ASP A 67 -25.12 -2.55 -13.90
C ASP A 67 -23.75 -2.22 -14.53
N ALA A 68 -22.86 -1.59 -13.78
CA ALA A 68 -21.49 -1.35 -14.20
C ALA A 68 -20.72 -2.65 -14.43
N LEU A 69 -20.82 -3.62 -13.52
CA LEU A 69 -20.19 -4.93 -13.65
C LEU A 69 -20.62 -5.65 -14.93
N LEU A 70 -21.92 -5.79 -15.16
CA LEU A 70 -22.46 -6.48 -16.32
C LEU A 70 -22.08 -5.79 -17.64
N ARG A 71 -22.00 -4.46 -17.63
CA ARG A 71 -21.67 -3.65 -18.82
C ARG A 71 -20.18 -3.69 -19.15
N TYR A 72 -19.31 -3.55 -18.15
CA TYR A 72 -17.87 -3.35 -18.35
C TYR A 72 -17.04 -4.62 -18.17
N THR A 73 -17.70 -5.77 -17.98
CA THR A 73 -17.04 -7.08 -17.84
C THR A 73 -17.58 -8.11 -18.84
N ALA A 74 -18.41 -7.67 -19.80
CA ALA A 74 -19.12 -8.55 -20.74
C ALA A 74 -18.17 -9.38 -21.63
N ASP A 75 -16.95 -8.91 -21.87
CA ASP A 75 -15.95 -9.58 -22.73
C ASP A 75 -15.12 -10.63 -21.97
N ILE A 76 -15.33 -10.79 -20.66
CA ILE A 76 -14.63 -11.76 -19.82
C ILE A 76 -15.57 -12.95 -19.52
N ASP A 77 -15.05 -14.15 -19.59
CA ASP A 77 -15.80 -15.35 -19.17
C ASP A 77 -15.76 -15.49 -17.64
N TYR A 78 -16.90 -15.29 -16.97
CA TYR A 78 -16.98 -15.36 -15.51
C TYR A 78 -18.24 -16.04 -14.99
N GLU A 79 -18.18 -16.54 -13.76
CA GLU A 79 -19.34 -16.83 -12.93
C GLU A 79 -19.57 -15.71 -11.91
N LEU A 80 -20.81 -15.50 -11.51
CA LEU A 80 -21.21 -14.48 -10.54
C LEU A 80 -21.75 -15.14 -9.27
N ILE A 81 -21.04 -14.95 -8.16
CA ILE A 81 -21.41 -15.44 -6.84
C ILE A 81 -21.97 -14.25 -6.06
N LEU A 82 -23.28 -14.18 -5.95
CA LEU A 82 -24.02 -13.10 -5.28
C LEU A 82 -24.28 -13.49 -3.83
N VAL A 83 -23.80 -12.71 -2.90
CA VAL A 83 -24.04 -12.92 -1.47
C VAL A 83 -24.79 -11.73 -0.89
N ASP A 84 -26.01 -11.99 -0.48
CA ASP A 84 -26.79 -11.05 0.30
C ASP A 84 -26.58 -11.32 1.79
N ASN A 85 -25.93 -10.40 2.47
CA ASN A 85 -25.53 -10.53 3.86
C ASN A 85 -26.59 -9.98 4.83
N GLY A 86 -27.84 -10.42 4.65
CA GLY A 86 -28.94 -10.09 5.54
C GLY A 86 -29.65 -8.76 5.23
N SER A 87 -29.71 -8.36 3.96
CA SER A 87 -30.44 -7.14 3.55
C SER A 87 -31.94 -7.24 3.78
N THR A 88 -32.59 -6.08 3.96
CA THR A 88 -34.02 -5.94 4.20
C THR A 88 -34.71 -5.00 3.21
N ASP A 89 -33.99 -4.52 2.19
CA ASP A 89 -34.40 -3.48 1.25
C ASP A 89 -34.78 -3.99 -0.16
N GLY A 90 -34.86 -5.31 -0.35
CA GLY A 90 -35.17 -5.91 -1.65
C GLY A 90 -33.91 -6.37 -2.44
N THR A 91 -32.70 -6.26 -1.88
CA THR A 91 -31.45 -6.69 -2.53
C THR A 91 -31.49 -8.16 -2.94
N PHE A 92 -31.99 -9.04 -2.07
CA PHE A 92 -32.09 -10.47 -2.38
C PHE A 92 -33.03 -10.75 -3.57
N GLU A 93 -34.21 -10.14 -3.59
CA GLU A 93 -35.17 -10.26 -4.65
C GLU A 93 -34.63 -9.74 -5.98
N TYR A 94 -33.85 -8.66 -5.92
CA TYR A 94 -33.15 -8.12 -7.09
C TYR A 94 -32.11 -9.11 -7.63
N PHE A 95 -31.34 -9.77 -6.78
CA PHE A 95 -30.38 -10.80 -7.20
C PHE A 95 -31.06 -11.96 -7.92
N GLN A 96 -32.23 -12.38 -7.46
CA GLN A 96 -32.99 -13.43 -8.14
C GLN A 96 -33.42 -13.03 -9.55
N LEU A 97 -33.79 -11.77 -9.75
CA LEU A 97 -34.25 -11.22 -11.03
C LEU A 97 -33.12 -10.85 -12.00
N LEU A 98 -31.86 -10.78 -11.53
CA LEU A 98 -30.72 -10.39 -12.36
C LEU A 98 -30.57 -11.32 -13.57
N PRO A 99 -30.58 -10.82 -14.82
CA PRO A 99 -30.54 -11.65 -16.03
C PRO A 99 -29.14 -12.13 -16.38
N TYR A 100 -28.49 -12.87 -15.47
CA TYR A 100 -27.17 -13.44 -15.70
C TYR A 100 -27.21 -14.98 -15.56
N PRO A 101 -26.82 -15.75 -16.59
CA PRO A 101 -27.06 -17.19 -16.62
C PRO A 101 -26.15 -18.03 -15.72
N ARG A 102 -24.93 -17.55 -15.43
CA ARG A 102 -23.96 -18.24 -14.57
C ARG A 102 -23.89 -17.62 -13.19
N LYS A 103 -25.04 -17.35 -12.54
CA LYS A 103 -25.07 -16.83 -11.18
C LYS A 103 -25.41 -17.91 -10.17
N ARG A 104 -24.84 -17.78 -8.97
CA ARG A 104 -25.24 -18.50 -7.75
C ARG A 104 -25.56 -17.48 -6.68
N ILE A 105 -26.61 -17.68 -5.92
CA ILE A 105 -27.11 -16.72 -4.94
C ILE A 105 -27.09 -17.35 -3.55
N TYR A 106 -26.49 -16.67 -2.61
CA TYR A 106 -26.45 -17.04 -1.21
C TYR A 106 -27.16 -15.96 -0.40
N ARG A 107 -28.20 -16.36 0.33
CA ARG A 107 -28.95 -15.52 1.26
C ARG A 107 -28.51 -15.85 2.68
N ILE A 108 -27.81 -14.94 3.35
CA ILE A 108 -27.55 -15.00 4.78
C ILE A 108 -28.68 -14.28 5.49
N THR A 109 -29.34 -14.92 6.45
CA THR A 109 -30.56 -14.38 7.05
C THR A 109 -30.33 -13.19 7.98
N LYS A 110 -29.07 -12.91 8.37
CA LYS A 110 -28.68 -11.83 9.25
C LYS A 110 -27.28 -11.34 8.89
N ASN A 111 -27.02 -10.04 8.98
CA ASN A 111 -25.69 -9.51 8.74
C ASN A 111 -24.68 -10.07 9.74
N ILE A 112 -23.69 -10.80 9.24
CA ILE A 112 -22.60 -11.39 10.03
C ILE A 112 -21.24 -10.73 9.80
N GLY A 113 -21.19 -9.64 9.01
CA GLY A 113 -19.97 -8.94 8.63
C GLY A 113 -19.39 -9.43 7.30
N ALA A 114 -18.54 -8.61 6.67
CA ALA A 114 -18.09 -8.82 5.31
C ALA A 114 -17.29 -10.13 5.12
N PHE A 115 -16.29 -10.38 5.97
CA PHE A 115 -15.43 -11.57 5.85
C PHE A 115 -16.16 -12.88 6.18
N PHE A 116 -17.05 -12.85 7.16
CA PHE A 116 -17.82 -14.05 7.53
C PHE A 116 -18.82 -14.43 6.46
N GLY A 117 -19.32 -13.49 5.66
CA GLY A 117 -20.21 -13.76 4.53
C GLY A 117 -19.56 -14.68 3.49
N TYR A 118 -18.30 -14.44 3.14
CA TYR A 118 -17.55 -15.31 2.24
C TYR A 118 -17.43 -16.75 2.79
N ARG A 119 -17.01 -16.88 4.03
CA ARG A 119 -16.85 -18.18 4.69
C ARG A 119 -18.17 -18.95 4.80
N ALA A 120 -19.25 -18.25 5.15
CA ALA A 120 -20.57 -18.88 5.25
C ALA A 120 -21.05 -19.42 3.89
N ALA A 121 -20.91 -18.63 2.82
CA ALA A 121 -21.26 -19.05 1.46
C ALA A 121 -20.39 -20.23 0.99
N LYS A 122 -19.08 -20.18 1.24
CA LYS A 122 -18.15 -21.27 0.92
C LYS A 122 -18.53 -22.56 1.65
N ASN A 123 -18.77 -22.50 2.96
CA ASN A 123 -19.12 -23.67 3.78
C ASN A 123 -20.48 -24.27 3.39
N ALA A 124 -21.43 -23.45 2.92
CA ALA A 124 -22.73 -23.92 2.46
C ALA A 124 -22.69 -24.57 1.06
N THR A 125 -21.58 -24.44 0.34
CA THR A 125 -21.44 -24.94 -1.03
C THR A 125 -21.02 -26.40 -1.02
N GLN A 126 -21.78 -27.22 -1.75
CA GLN A 126 -21.37 -28.60 -2.05
C GLN A 126 -20.44 -28.57 -3.28
N GLY A 127 -19.19 -29.03 -3.10
CA GLY A 127 -18.19 -29.03 -4.14
C GLY A 127 -17.37 -27.73 -4.21
N ARG A 128 -16.96 -27.33 -5.41
CA ARG A 128 -16.09 -26.18 -5.60
C ARG A 128 -16.86 -24.86 -5.46
N PHE A 129 -16.46 -24.04 -4.50
CA PHE A 129 -17.04 -22.71 -4.30
C PHE A 129 -16.54 -21.74 -5.39
N LEU A 130 -15.24 -21.67 -5.64
CA LEU A 130 -14.64 -20.93 -6.71
C LEU A 130 -14.29 -21.86 -7.87
N ARG A 131 -14.80 -21.61 -9.08
CA ARG A 131 -14.55 -22.42 -10.28
C ARG A 131 -13.55 -21.75 -11.21
N GLY A 132 -13.47 -20.41 -11.18
CA GLY A 132 -12.56 -19.63 -12.02
C GLY A 132 -11.10 -19.81 -11.63
N LYS A 133 -10.20 -19.64 -12.60
CA LYS A 133 -8.74 -19.55 -12.38
C LYS A 133 -8.39 -18.38 -11.45
N TYR A 134 -9.18 -17.31 -11.51
CA TYR A 134 -9.03 -16.10 -10.72
C TYR A 134 -10.28 -15.83 -9.88
N PHE A 135 -10.04 -15.41 -8.66
CA PHE A 135 -11.04 -14.85 -7.75
C PHE A 135 -11.04 -13.33 -7.87
N VAL A 136 -12.22 -12.74 -7.94
CA VAL A 136 -12.46 -11.30 -7.80
C VAL A 136 -13.35 -11.06 -6.60
N GLY A 137 -12.89 -10.26 -5.63
CA GLY A 137 -13.70 -9.77 -4.52
C GLY A 137 -14.22 -8.37 -4.84
N LEU A 138 -15.54 -8.20 -4.91
CA LEU A 138 -16.20 -6.96 -5.29
C LEU A 138 -17.33 -6.65 -4.30
N PRO A 139 -17.18 -5.66 -3.41
CA PRO A 139 -18.27 -5.16 -2.58
C PRO A 139 -19.24 -4.27 -3.38
N ASN A 140 -20.44 -4.03 -2.85
CA ASN A 140 -21.50 -3.33 -3.55
C ASN A 140 -21.35 -1.80 -3.67
N ASP A 141 -20.35 -1.23 -3.03
CA ASP A 141 -20.00 0.21 -3.06
C ASP A 141 -18.89 0.54 -4.06
N ILE A 142 -18.55 -0.40 -4.94
CA ILE A 142 -17.55 -0.22 -5.99
C ILE A 142 -18.23 -0.16 -7.36
N LEU A 143 -17.96 0.93 -8.09
CA LEU A 143 -18.34 1.06 -9.48
C LEU A 143 -17.14 0.76 -10.38
N VAL A 144 -17.20 -0.38 -11.05
CA VAL A 144 -16.16 -0.78 -11.99
C VAL A 144 -16.26 0.03 -13.29
N THR A 145 -15.15 0.16 -13.98
CA THR A 145 -15.00 1.01 -15.15
C THR A 145 -14.53 0.22 -16.37
N LYS A 146 -14.54 0.83 -17.54
CA LYS A 146 -14.13 0.14 -18.76
C LYS A 146 -12.69 -0.39 -18.64
N ASN A 147 -12.45 -1.60 -19.12
CA ASN A 147 -11.16 -2.33 -19.14
C ASN A 147 -10.57 -2.67 -17.74
N TRP A 148 -11.28 -2.42 -16.67
CA TRP A 148 -10.75 -2.63 -15.32
C TRP A 148 -10.23 -4.04 -15.06
N LEU A 149 -11.04 -5.07 -15.32
CA LEU A 149 -10.68 -6.46 -15.05
C LEU A 149 -9.66 -6.98 -16.06
N GLN A 150 -9.78 -6.57 -17.32
CA GLN A 150 -8.84 -6.96 -18.37
C GLN A 150 -7.41 -6.50 -18.04
N ASN A 151 -7.24 -5.23 -17.61
CA ASN A 151 -5.92 -4.71 -17.23
C ASN A 151 -5.34 -5.45 -16.02
N MET A 152 -6.16 -5.68 -14.99
CA MET A 152 -5.72 -6.43 -13.81
C MET A 152 -5.33 -7.88 -14.15
N LEU A 153 -6.04 -8.53 -15.08
CA LEU A 153 -5.70 -9.87 -15.55
C LEU A 153 -4.41 -9.87 -16.41
N ILE A 154 -4.19 -8.87 -17.26
CA ILE A 154 -2.93 -8.71 -18.00
C ILE A 154 -1.75 -8.57 -17.03
N CYS A 155 -1.89 -7.76 -15.99
CA CYS A 155 -0.90 -7.66 -14.92
C CYS A 155 -0.68 -9.00 -14.22
N MET A 156 -1.74 -9.67 -13.80
CA MET A 156 -1.69 -10.96 -13.10
C MET A 156 -0.99 -12.06 -13.93
N GLU A 157 -1.21 -12.07 -15.24
CA GLU A 157 -0.63 -13.07 -16.15
C GLU A 157 0.82 -12.76 -16.57
N SER A 158 1.31 -11.55 -16.31
CA SER A 158 2.66 -11.15 -16.70
C SER A 158 3.78 -11.84 -15.91
N ASP A 159 3.49 -12.33 -14.70
CA ASP A 159 4.43 -13.08 -13.86
C ASP A 159 3.65 -14.05 -12.97
N GLU A 160 4.03 -15.32 -12.97
CA GLU A 160 3.39 -16.38 -12.17
C GLU A 160 3.49 -16.11 -10.66
N ARG A 161 4.46 -15.31 -10.23
CA ARG A 161 4.62 -14.90 -8.83
C ARG A 161 3.65 -13.80 -8.41
N ILE A 162 2.98 -13.11 -9.33
CA ILE A 162 1.94 -12.16 -8.97
C ILE A 162 0.72 -12.94 -8.50
N GLY A 163 0.39 -12.82 -7.23
CA GLY A 163 -0.71 -13.54 -6.59
C GLY A 163 -1.92 -12.69 -6.26
N PHE A 164 -1.72 -11.37 -6.12
CA PHE A 164 -2.74 -10.42 -5.67
C PHE A 164 -2.55 -9.09 -6.37
N VAL A 165 -3.61 -8.58 -7.00
CA VAL A 165 -3.63 -7.34 -7.78
C VAL A 165 -4.80 -6.46 -7.34
N VAL A 166 -4.55 -5.15 -7.19
CA VAL A 166 -5.53 -4.14 -6.77
C VAL A 166 -5.40 -2.92 -7.69
N PRO A 167 -6.49 -2.26 -8.11
CA PRO A 167 -6.44 -1.02 -8.90
C PRO A 167 -6.29 0.23 -8.02
N MET A 168 -6.15 1.38 -8.65
CA MET A 168 -6.32 2.70 -8.05
C MET A 168 -7.80 3.01 -7.82
N SER A 169 -8.07 3.90 -6.88
CA SER A 169 -9.43 4.38 -6.60
C SER A 169 -9.41 5.81 -6.07
N ASP A 170 -10.56 6.45 -6.01
CA ASP A 170 -10.75 7.83 -5.54
C ASP A 170 -11.07 7.96 -4.05
N ASN A 171 -11.36 6.89 -3.33
CA ASN A 171 -11.63 6.91 -1.89
C ASN A 171 -10.85 5.79 -1.18
N VAL A 172 -9.54 5.89 -1.21
CA VAL A 172 -8.65 4.90 -0.59
C VAL A 172 -7.36 5.58 -0.12
N SER A 173 -6.77 5.07 0.95
CA SER A 173 -5.47 5.50 1.45
C SER A 173 -4.31 4.70 0.84
N ASN A 174 -3.14 4.69 1.48
CA ASN A 174 -1.99 3.83 1.13
C ASN A 174 -1.35 4.16 -0.23
N LEU A 175 -1.40 5.43 -0.67
CA LEU A 175 -0.97 5.87 -2.02
C LEU A 175 -1.61 5.04 -3.16
N GLN A 176 -2.85 4.63 -2.97
CA GLN A 176 -3.69 3.97 -3.98
C GLN A 176 -4.76 4.93 -4.54
N TYR A 177 -4.75 6.17 -4.08
CA TYR A 177 -5.67 7.22 -4.48
C TYR A 177 -5.28 7.86 -5.82
N VAL A 178 -6.27 8.09 -6.67
CA VAL A 178 -6.16 8.95 -7.85
C VAL A 178 -7.47 9.72 -8.05
N ASP A 179 -7.35 11.00 -8.31
CA ASP A 179 -8.48 11.85 -8.70
C ASP A 179 -8.47 12.04 -10.23
N LEU A 180 -9.51 11.55 -10.90
CA LEU A 180 -9.70 11.76 -12.34
C LEU A 180 -10.46 13.07 -12.65
N GLY A 181 -10.91 13.81 -11.64
CA GLY A 181 -11.56 15.10 -11.77
C GLY A 181 -12.87 15.05 -12.56
N TYR A 182 -13.69 14.01 -12.40
CA TYR A 182 -14.95 13.83 -13.09
C TYR A 182 -16.11 14.58 -12.41
N SER A 183 -17.11 14.96 -13.20
CA SER A 183 -18.28 15.72 -12.74
C SER A 183 -19.51 14.86 -12.46
N ASP A 184 -19.62 13.72 -13.11
CA ASP A 184 -20.72 12.77 -13.00
C ASP A 184 -20.29 11.37 -13.44
N PHE A 185 -21.19 10.39 -13.31
CA PHE A 185 -20.91 9.00 -13.63
C PHE A 185 -20.53 8.77 -15.12
N GLY A 186 -21.14 9.49 -16.05
CA GLY A 186 -20.82 9.39 -17.48
C GLY A 186 -19.41 9.89 -17.77
N ASP A 187 -19.06 11.07 -17.29
CA ASP A 187 -17.73 11.69 -17.38
C ASP A 187 -16.67 10.81 -16.70
N MET A 188 -17.01 10.22 -15.55
CA MET A 188 -16.14 9.25 -14.87
C MET A 188 -15.78 8.07 -15.79
N GLN A 189 -16.76 7.46 -16.45
CA GLN A 189 -16.53 6.32 -17.33
C GLN A 189 -15.69 6.69 -18.56
N GLU A 190 -15.90 7.87 -19.13
CA GLU A 190 -15.08 8.38 -20.25
C GLU A 190 -13.63 8.60 -19.83
N LYS A 191 -13.40 9.27 -18.70
CA LYS A 191 -12.05 9.51 -18.15
C LYS A 191 -11.36 8.23 -17.73
N ALA A 192 -12.07 7.33 -17.09
CA ALA A 192 -11.56 6.01 -16.72
C ALA A 192 -11.19 5.17 -17.96
N ALA A 193 -11.96 5.26 -19.04
CA ALA A 193 -11.63 4.56 -20.28
C ALA A 193 -10.31 5.03 -20.92
N LEU A 194 -9.97 6.31 -20.73
CA LEU A 194 -8.68 6.87 -21.18
C LEU A 194 -7.54 6.52 -20.20
N PHE A 195 -7.84 6.45 -18.92
CA PHE A 195 -6.87 6.09 -17.88
C PHE A 195 -6.53 4.60 -17.90
N ASN A 196 -7.52 3.72 -18.09
CA ASN A 196 -7.40 2.27 -18.03
C ASN A 196 -6.75 1.70 -19.31
N VAL A 197 -5.51 2.09 -19.55
CA VAL A 197 -4.65 1.59 -20.63
C VAL A 197 -3.48 0.85 -20.00
N SER A 198 -3.41 -0.46 -20.24
CA SER A 198 -2.39 -1.33 -19.63
C SER A 198 -0.97 -0.84 -19.92
N ASP A 199 -0.22 -0.55 -18.85
CA ASP A 199 1.16 -0.09 -18.92
C ASP A 199 2.01 -0.75 -17.80
N PRO A 200 2.85 -1.75 -18.14
CA PRO A 200 3.67 -2.46 -17.14
C PRO A 200 4.58 -1.56 -16.30
N ARG A 201 4.90 -0.35 -16.76
CA ARG A 201 5.68 0.63 -16.00
C ARG A 201 4.94 1.12 -14.75
N LYS A 202 3.61 1.03 -14.76
CA LYS A 202 2.72 1.46 -13.68
C LYS A 202 2.24 0.32 -12.76
N TRP A 203 2.85 -0.86 -12.83
CA TRP A 203 2.54 -1.97 -11.93
C TRP A 203 3.50 -1.96 -10.75
N TYR A 204 3.05 -1.40 -9.63
CA TYR A 204 3.89 -1.16 -8.47
C TYR A 204 3.87 -2.33 -7.50
N ASP A 205 5.06 -2.89 -7.23
CA ASP A 205 5.21 -3.84 -6.14
C ASP A 205 4.93 -3.15 -4.80
N ARG A 206 4.13 -3.78 -3.96
CA ARG A 206 3.73 -3.27 -2.64
C ARG A 206 3.96 -4.31 -1.55
N LEU A 207 4.04 -3.87 -0.30
CA LEU A 207 4.07 -4.76 0.85
C LEU A 207 2.68 -4.91 1.48
N ARG A 208 1.80 -3.96 1.23
CA ARG A 208 0.43 -3.88 1.71
C ARG A 208 -0.45 -3.30 0.63
N LEU A 209 -1.65 -3.85 0.47
CA LEU A 209 -2.69 -3.32 -0.40
C LEU A 209 -4.00 -3.21 0.37
N ILE A 210 -4.78 -2.17 0.07
CA ILE A 210 -6.17 -2.02 0.50
C ILE A 210 -7.04 -2.37 -0.70
N PRO A 211 -7.72 -3.53 -0.69
CA PRO A 211 -8.50 -3.99 -1.83
C PRO A 211 -9.89 -3.35 -1.87
N THR A 212 -10.05 -2.24 -2.57
CA THR A 212 -11.37 -1.75 -2.97
C THR A 212 -12.07 -2.81 -3.83
N VAL A 213 -11.37 -3.32 -4.81
CA VAL A 213 -11.63 -4.56 -5.54
C VAL A 213 -10.31 -5.27 -5.75
N CYS A 214 -10.30 -6.59 -5.84
CA CYS A 214 -9.06 -7.33 -6.03
C CYS A 214 -9.19 -8.50 -6.99
N VAL A 215 -8.07 -8.85 -7.63
CA VAL A 215 -7.90 -10.12 -8.34
C VAL A 215 -6.87 -10.95 -7.60
N ILE A 216 -7.22 -12.18 -7.28
CA ILE A 216 -6.36 -13.14 -6.57
C ILE A 216 -6.36 -14.45 -7.37
N ARG A 217 -5.22 -15.15 -7.44
CA ARG A 217 -5.21 -16.51 -7.97
C ARG A 217 -6.06 -17.40 -7.09
N THR A 218 -7.03 -18.11 -7.66
CA THR A 218 -8.00 -18.91 -6.89
C THR A 218 -7.33 -19.87 -5.93
N TYR A 219 -6.24 -20.53 -6.33
CA TYR A 219 -5.53 -21.46 -5.44
C TYR A 219 -4.94 -20.76 -4.20
N LEU A 220 -4.52 -19.49 -4.30
CA LEU A 220 -4.07 -18.71 -3.13
C LEU A 220 -5.23 -18.36 -2.22
N ARG A 221 -6.36 -17.98 -2.81
CA ARG A 221 -7.57 -17.68 -2.04
C ARG A 221 -8.10 -18.90 -1.32
N GLU A 222 -8.01 -20.09 -1.93
CA GLU A 222 -8.37 -21.37 -1.30
C GLU A 222 -7.34 -21.81 -0.25
N LEU A 223 -6.07 -21.49 -0.43
CA LEU A 223 -5.01 -21.77 0.54
C LEU A 223 -5.15 -20.91 1.79
N TYR A 224 -5.45 -19.63 1.61
CA TYR A 224 -5.54 -18.66 2.70
C TYR A 224 -6.59 -17.60 2.42
N GLU A 225 -7.65 -17.57 3.21
CA GLU A 225 -8.76 -16.62 3.05
C GLU A 225 -8.51 -15.31 3.77
N ALA A 226 -8.26 -15.35 5.03
CA ALA A 226 -7.89 -14.34 6.01
C ALA A 226 -7.94 -14.98 7.39
N ASP A 227 -7.29 -14.38 8.37
CA ASP A 227 -7.49 -14.76 9.76
C ASP A 227 -8.73 -14.05 10.31
N TYR A 228 -9.75 -14.83 10.65
CA TYR A 228 -11.03 -14.30 11.14
C TYR A 228 -10.95 -13.67 12.54
N ALA A 229 -9.78 -13.69 13.17
CA ALA A 229 -9.50 -12.88 14.36
C ALA A 229 -9.48 -11.37 14.03
N PHE A 230 -9.20 -11.00 12.76
CA PHE A 230 -9.26 -9.63 12.26
C PHE A 230 -10.68 -9.29 11.79
N VAL A 231 -11.56 -8.95 12.70
CA VAL A 231 -13.01 -8.83 12.44
C VAL A 231 -13.37 -7.63 11.56
N TYR A 232 -12.63 -6.51 11.70
CA TYR A 232 -12.91 -5.24 11.00
C TYR A 232 -11.70 -4.70 10.27
N ASP A 233 -10.58 -4.60 10.95
CA ASP A 233 -9.33 -4.01 10.44
C ASP A 233 -8.23 -5.06 10.42
N PHE A 234 -7.17 -4.81 9.65
CA PHE A 234 -6.02 -5.70 9.47
C PHE A 234 -6.25 -6.99 8.67
N ALA A 235 -7.46 -7.30 8.21
CA ALA A 235 -7.66 -8.47 7.35
C ALA A 235 -6.97 -8.31 5.98
N ASP A 236 -6.96 -7.12 5.44
CA ASP A 236 -6.26 -6.77 4.20
C ASP A 236 -4.75 -6.84 4.37
N ASP A 237 -4.27 -6.36 5.51
CA ASP A 237 -2.86 -6.48 5.90
C ASP A 237 -2.47 -7.93 6.06
N ASP A 238 -3.31 -8.74 6.71
CA ASP A 238 -3.11 -10.16 6.93
C ASP A 238 -2.99 -10.94 5.60
N ILE A 239 -3.91 -10.71 4.67
CA ILE A 239 -3.85 -11.31 3.33
C ILE A 239 -2.58 -10.88 2.59
N SER A 240 -2.25 -9.60 2.62
CA SER A 240 -1.06 -9.04 1.98
C SER A 240 0.22 -9.70 2.50
N PHE A 241 0.33 -9.83 3.82
CA PHE A 241 1.50 -10.46 4.47
C PHE A 241 1.56 -11.97 4.23
N ALA A 242 0.43 -12.68 4.35
CA ALA A 242 0.39 -14.11 4.11
C ALA A 242 0.85 -14.45 2.69
N TYR A 243 0.34 -13.77 1.67
CA TYR A 243 0.71 -14.05 0.28
C TYR A 243 2.17 -13.70 -0.01
N ARG A 244 2.67 -12.56 0.50
CA ARG A 244 4.10 -12.22 0.35
C ARG A 244 5.02 -13.23 1.00
N ARG A 245 4.74 -13.64 2.24
CA ARG A 245 5.55 -14.63 2.95
C ARG A 245 5.45 -16.02 2.33
N LEU A 246 4.40 -16.30 1.55
CA LEU A 246 4.33 -17.47 0.68
C LEU A 246 5.17 -17.33 -0.61
N GLY A 247 5.80 -16.16 -0.84
CA GLY A 247 6.68 -15.90 -1.98
C GLY A 247 5.97 -15.30 -3.19
N TYR A 248 4.73 -14.79 -3.02
CA TYR A 248 4.01 -14.11 -4.09
C TYR A 248 4.22 -12.60 -4.03
N ARG A 249 4.21 -11.98 -5.20
CA ARG A 249 4.17 -10.53 -5.33
C ARG A 249 2.73 -10.05 -5.22
N ILE A 250 2.54 -8.92 -4.56
CA ILE A 250 1.29 -8.18 -4.56
C ILE A 250 1.51 -6.86 -5.29
N VAL A 251 0.60 -6.51 -6.21
CA VAL A 251 0.83 -5.44 -7.19
C VAL A 251 -0.34 -4.47 -7.20
N LEU A 252 -0.01 -3.18 -7.13
CA LEU A 252 -0.92 -2.10 -7.42
C LEU A 252 -0.89 -1.80 -8.92
N CYS A 253 -2.00 -2.04 -9.63
CA CYS A 253 -2.20 -1.62 -11.01
C CYS A 253 -2.51 -0.11 -11.05
N SER A 254 -1.48 0.72 -11.06
CA SER A 254 -1.63 2.18 -11.11
C SER A 254 -2.06 2.71 -12.48
N ASP A 255 -2.29 1.83 -13.42
CA ASP A 255 -2.86 2.06 -14.76
C ASP A 255 -4.35 1.73 -14.85
N THR A 256 -4.98 1.41 -13.73
CA THR A 256 -6.38 0.95 -13.67
C THR A 256 -7.12 1.65 -12.55
N PHE A 257 -8.27 2.22 -12.85
CA PHE A 257 -9.13 2.95 -11.93
C PHE A 257 -10.49 2.26 -11.78
N VAL A 258 -10.99 2.24 -10.54
CA VAL A 258 -12.38 1.97 -10.19
C VAL A 258 -12.86 3.03 -9.21
N HIS A 259 -14.15 3.34 -9.22
CA HIS A 259 -14.73 4.26 -8.24
C HIS A 259 -15.15 3.52 -6.98
N HIS A 260 -14.85 4.10 -5.83
CA HIS A 260 -15.26 3.63 -4.51
C HIS A 260 -16.10 4.72 -3.83
N GLU A 261 -17.36 4.47 -3.59
CA GLU A 261 -18.26 5.43 -2.93
C GLU A 261 -17.73 5.88 -1.55
N GLY A 262 -16.86 5.07 -0.98
CA GLY A 262 -16.29 5.29 0.34
C GLY A 262 -17.19 4.71 1.42
N SER A 263 -16.58 4.10 2.42
CA SER A 263 -17.33 3.56 3.55
C SER A 263 -18.02 4.71 4.28
N THR A 264 -19.33 4.78 4.13
CA THR A 264 -20.18 5.50 5.06
C THR A 264 -20.10 4.77 6.40
N ILE A 265 -19.02 4.98 7.15
CA ILE A 265 -18.97 4.62 8.58
C ILE A 265 -19.90 5.59 9.33
N VAL A 266 -21.12 5.72 8.83
CA VAL A 266 -22.19 6.47 9.47
C VAL A 266 -22.69 5.61 10.63
N GLY A 267 -22.37 6.03 11.84
CA GLY A 267 -22.87 5.40 13.08
C GLY A 267 -21.91 4.46 13.79
N VAL A 268 -20.67 4.31 13.37
CA VAL A 268 -19.65 3.59 14.17
C VAL A 268 -19.28 4.46 15.37
N ASN A 269 -19.39 3.89 16.55
CA ASN A 269 -18.87 4.50 17.77
C ASN A 269 -17.34 4.63 17.64
N GLN A 270 -16.83 5.86 17.54
CA GLN A 270 -15.40 6.13 17.35
C GLN A 270 -14.52 5.47 18.41
N GLN A 271 -15.02 5.36 19.64
CA GLN A 271 -14.29 4.69 20.71
C GLN A 271 -14.19 3.19 20.47
N GLU A 272 -15.27 2.54 20.08
CA GLU A 272 -15.30 1.11 19.76
C GLU A 272 -14.39 0.79 18.55
N HIS A 273 -14.42 1.65 17.53
CA HIS A 273 -13.53 1.53 16.37
C HIS A 273 -12.05 1.62 16.77
N SER A 274 -11.68 2.63 17.58
CA SER A 274 -10.32 2.80 18.09
C SER A 274 -9.84 1.60 18.91
N GLU A 275 -10.71 1.05 19.76
CA GLU A 275 -10.41 -0.15 20.55
C GLU A 275 -10.20 -1.39 19.66
N ASN A 276 -11.01 -1.54 18.61
CA ASN A 276 -10.87 -2.65 17.66
C ASN A 276 -9.60 -2.51 16.81
N LEU A 277 -9.25 -1.30 16.39
CA LEU A 277 -7.98 -1.01 15.71
C LEU A 277 -6.79 -1.42 16.59
N GLU A 278 -6.76 -1.03 17.84
CA GLU A 278 -5.65 -1.37 18.74
C GLU A 278 -5.58 -2.88 19.01
N LYS A 279 -6.70 -3.55 19.19
CA LYS A 279 -6.76 -5.02 19.31
C LYS A 279 -6.22 -5.71 18.04
N GLY A 280 -6.65 -5.27 16.87
CA GLY A 280 -6.17 -5.79 15.58
C GLY A 280 -4.68 -5.59 15.41
N ARG A 281 -4.15 -4.41 15.78
CA ARG A 281 -2.73 -4.09 15.72
C ARG A 281 -1.87 -4.98 16.62
N ILE A 282 -2.35 -5.24 17.84
CA ILE A 282 -1.68 -6.15 18.79
C ILE A 282 -1.67 -7.59 18.24
N LEU A 283 -2.80 -8.07 17.71
CA LEU A 283 -2.90 -9.39 17.11
C LEU A 283 -1.97 -9.52 15.90
N PHE A 284 -1.92 -8.50 15.04
CA PHE A 284 -1.07 -8.48 13.87
C PHE A 284 0.42 -8.56 14.24
N ARG A 285 0.86 -7.72 15.20
CA ARG A 285 2.23 -7.78 15.72
C ARG A 285 2.57 -9.15 16.33
N ARG A 286 1.63 -9.74 17.05
CA ARG A 286 1.83 -11.09 17.63
C ARG A 286 1.99 -12.14 16.54
N LYS A 287 1.24 -12.04 15.46
CA LYS A 287 1.25 -13.00 14.34
C LYS A 287 2.49 -12.85 13.46
N TYR A 288 2.85 -11.64 13.10
CA TYR A 288 3.87 -11.35 12.10
C TYR A 288 5.20 -10.85 12.66
N GLY A 289 5.24 -10.42 13.92
CA GLY A 289 6.42 -9.87 14.58
C GLY A 289 6.74 -8.42 14.19
N VAL A 290 5.90 -7.78 13.36
CA VAL A 290 6.07 -6.42 12.85
C VAL A 290 4.74 -5.66 12.92
N ASP A 291 4.81 -4.33 12.81
CA ASP A 291 3.62 -3.48 12.76
C ASP A 291 3.20 -3.22 11.31
N ALA A 292 1.95 -3.51 10.96
CA ALA A 292 1.43 -3.37 9.60
C ALA A 292 1.52 -1.94 9.04
N TRP A 293 1.52 -0.93 9.90
CA TRP A 293 1.50 0.47 9.49
C TRP A 293 2.87 1.12 9.65
N SER A 294 3.41 1.20 10.86
CA SER A 294 4.69 1.89 11.08
C SER A 294 5.88 1.22 10.40
N ASP A 295 5.85 -0.12 10.22
CA ASP A 295 6.97 -0.85 9.61
C ASP A 295 6.79 -1.09 8.10
N VAL A 296 5.61 -0.80 7.56
CA VAL A 296 5.25 -1.09 6.17
C VAL A 296 4.85 0.16 5.38
N VAL A 297 4.13 1.12 6.00
CA VAL A 297 3.63 2.32 5.29
C VAL A 297 4.66 3.46 5.34
N ASN A 298 5.94 3.14 5.27
CA ASN A 298 7.04 4.08 5.25
C ASN A 298 7.54 4.31 3.81
N PHE A 299 6.73 4.97 3.00
CA PHE A 299 6.99 5.17 1.57
C PHE A 299 8.22 6.02 1.25
N GLU A 300 8.66 6.86 2.19
CA GLU A 300 9.83 7.74 2.08
C GLU A 300 9.85 8.50 0.74
N VAL A 301 8.70 9.02 0.33
CA VAL A 301 8.50 9.72 -0.94
C VAL A 301 9.52 10.82 -1.13
N TYR A 302 9.84 11.50 -0.03
CA TYR A 302 10.75 12.62 -0.04
C TYR A 302 12.22 12.22 -0.25
N LEU A 303 12.68 11.16 0.44
CA LEU A 303 14.03 10.63 0.21
C LEU A 303 14.21 10.18 -1.24
N ARG A 304 13.20 9.54 -1.80
CA ARG A 304 13.18 9.11 -3.21
C ARG A 304 13.28 10.29 -4.17
N ARG A 305 12.51 11.36 -3.93
CA ARG A 305 12.58 12.59 -4.74
C ARG A 305 13.96 13.23 -4.64
N ALA A 306 14.48 13.44 -3.43
CA ALA A 306 15.81 14.02 -3.22
C ALA A 306 16.90 13.17 -3.90
N LEU A 307 16.83 11.85 -3.81
CA LEU A 307 17.79 10.96 -4.45
C LEU A 307 17.82 11.16 -5.96
N PHE A 308 16.67 11.21 -6.63
CA PHE A 308 16.60 11.26 -8.09
C PHE A 308 16.54 12.67 -8.68
N GLU A 309 16.52 13.73 -7.88
CA GLU A 309 16.45 15.10 -8.40
C GLU A 309 17.61 15.44 -9.35
N ARG A 310 18.84 15.01 -9.01
CA ARG A 310 20.04 15.22 -9.84
C ARG A 310 20.82 13.94 -10.11
N THR A 311 20.37 12.80 -9.61
CA THR A 311 21.03 11.52 -9.85
C THR A 311 20.45 10.87 -11.09
N GLN A 312 21.33 10.52 -12.04
CA GLN A 312 20.93 9.83 -13.26
C GLN A 312 20.38 8.45 -12.94
N MET A 313 19.18 8.13 -13.44
CA MET A 313 18.60 6.79 -13.36
C MET A 313 19.36 5.83 -14.29
N ARG A 314 19.54 4.60 -13.85
CA ARG A 314 20.35 3.58 -14.55
C ARG A 314 19.54 2.30 -14.76
N GLU A 315 19.68 1.72 -15.95
CA GLU A 315 19.26 0.34 -16.20
C GLU A 315 20.15 -0.64 -15.44
N ASN A 316 19.62 -1.79 -15.04
CA ASN A 316 20.30 -2.81 -14.23
C ASN A 316 20.84 -2.29 -12.87
N ALA A 317 20.16 -1.30 -12.30
CA ALA A 317 20.57 -0.67 -11.07
C ALA A 317 20.62 -1.67 -9.90
N ARG A 318 21.71 -1.60 -9.12
CA ARG A 318 21.85 -2.30 -7.84
C ARG A 318 21.54 -1.34 -6.72
N ILE A 319 20.59 -1.71 -5.89
CA ILE A 319 20.06 -0.85 -4.82
C ILE A 319 20.31 -1.53 -3.47
N LEU A 320 20.86 -0.78 -2.51
CA LEU A 320 21.01 -1.21 -1.13
C LEU A 320 20.08 -0.40 -0.22
N GLY A 321 19.23 -1.09 0.53
CA GLY A 321 18.49 -0.51 1.65
C GLY A 321 19.16 -0.84 2.97
N ILE A 322 19.39 0.17 3.80
CA ILE A 322 19.93 0.01 5.14
C ILE A 322 18.85 0.42 6.14
N ASP A 323 18.47 -0.49 7.03
CA ASP A 323 17.44 -0.30 8.05
C ASP A 323 16.13 0.30 7.50
N VAL A 324 15.64 -0.31 6.41
CA VAL A 324 14.42 0.10 5.68
C VAL A 324 13.16 -0.58 6.22
N ARG A 325 13.20 -1.14 7.42
CA ARG A 325 12.13 -1.93 8.05
C ARG A 325 11.70 -3.09 7.14
N CYS A 326 10.39 -3.25 6.89
CA CYS A 326 9.90 -4.30 5.98
C CYS A 326 10.28 -4.09 4.50
N GLY A 327 10.77 -2.90 4.11
CA GLY A 327 11.41 -2.66 2.81
C GLY A 327 10.60 -1.84 1.80
N THR A 328 9.51 -1.17 2.19
CA THR A 328 8.75 -0.29 1.29
C THR A 328 9.65 0.72 0.56
N PRO A 329 10.63 1.41 1.20
CA PRO A 329 11.49 2.35 0.50
C PRO A 329 12.27 1.72 -0.66
N LEU A 330 12.70 0.46 -0.54
CA LEU A 330 13.36 -0.26 -1.64
C LEU A 330 12.42 -0.54 -2.81
N LEU A 331 11.20 -1.00 -2.52
CA LEU A 331 10.20 -1.24 -3.56
C LEU A 331 9.81 0.06 -4.28
N GLU A 332 9.73 1.17 -3.56
CA GLU A 332 9.43 2.48 -4.15
C GLU A 332 10.55 2.97 -5.08
N LEU A 333 11.81 2.71 -4.77
CA LEU A 333 12.91 2.99 -5.71
C LEU A 333 12.80 2.12 -6.97
N ARG A 334 12.51 0.83 -6.83
CA ARG A 334 12.27 -0.09 -7.96
C ARG A 334 11.09 0.40 -8.81
N ASN A 335 9.97 0.76 -8.19
CA ASN A 335 8.78 1.25 -8.88
C ASN A 335 9.08 2.53 -9.65
N THR A 336 9.81 3.48 -9.05
CA THR A 336 10.22 4.73 -9.71
C THR A 336 11.12 4.48 -10.92
N LEU A 337 12.09 3.58 -10.80
CA LEU A 337 12.96 3.23 -11.93
C LEU A 337 12.16 2.57 -13.06
N ARG A 338 11.25 1.64 -12.74
CA ARG A 338 10.36 0.98 -13.70
C ARG A 338 9.46 1.99 -14.43
N GLU A 339 8.88 2.94 -13.70
CA GLU A 339 8.05 4.01 -14.28
C GLU A 339 8.81 4.83 -15.31
N ASN A 340 10.11 5.02 -15.10
CA ASN A 340 11.01 5.70 -16.04
C ASN A 340 11.67 4.76 -17.07
N GLY A 341 11.17 3.54 -17.22
CA GLY A 341 11.62 2.58 -18.24
C GLY A 341 12.83 1.74 -17.84
N MET A 342 13.35 1.88 -16.61
CA MET A 342 14.47 1.07 -16.08
C MET A 342 13.93 -0.20 -15.44
N ASN A 343 13.77 -1.26 -16.22
CA ASN A 343 13.00 -2.45 -15.82
C ASN A 343 13.79 -3.47 -15.01
N GLN A 344 15.12 -3.44 -15.06
CA GLN A 344 15.97 -4.41 -14.39
C GLN A 344 16.66 -3.76 -13.19
N THR A 345 16.27 -4.17 -12.00
CA THR A 345 16.87 -3.71 -10.75
C THR A 345 17.13 -4.89 -9.83
N VAL A 346 18.20 -4.82 -9.05
CA VAL A 346 18.54 -5.82 -8.03
C VAL A 346 18.51 -5.16 -6.68
N LEU A 347 17.61 -5.61 -5.81
CA LEU A 347 17.47 -5.11 -4.46
C LEU A 347 18.29 -5.95 -3.48
N THR A 348 19.03 -5.27 -2.61
CA THR A 348 19.76 -5.83 -1.47
C THR A 348 19.36 -5.10 -0.21
N ALA A 349 19.26 -5.78 0.90
CA ALA A 349 18.98 -5.15 2.18
C ALA A 349 20.04 -5.47 3.23
N TYR A 350 20.33 -4.51 4.09
CA TYR A 350 21.03 -4.67 5.35
C TYR A 350 20.11 -4.19 6.47
N THR A 351 19.95 -5.00 7.51
CA THR A 351 19.11 -4.62 8.67
C THR A 351 19.83 -4.92 9.98
N THR A 352 19.74 -3.97 10.91
CA THR A 352 20.18 -4.18 12.30
C THR A 352 19.14 -4.93 13.11
N GLU A 353 17.90 -5.01 12.61
CA GLU A 353 16.74 -5.60 13.28
C GLU A 353 16.31 -6.92 12.61
N PRO A 354 16.58 -8.08 13.23
CA PRO A 354 16.31 -9.41 12.63
C PRO A 354 14.84 -9.66 12.28
N GLN A 355 13.91 -8.97 12.94
CA GLN A 355 12.47 -9.14 12.71
C GLN A 355 12.04 -8.82 11.27
N TYR A 356 12.76 -7.96 10.57
CA TYR A 356 12.45 -7.57 9.19
C TYR A 356 13.03 -8.52 8.14
N TRP A 357 13.90 -9.44 8.55
CA TRP A 357 14.64 -10.30 7.62
C TRP A 357 13.73 -11.08 6.67
N GLN A 358 12.66 -11.67 7.21
CA GLN A 358 11.75 -12.50 6.43
C GLN A 358 11.01 -11.70 5.34
N ASP A 359 10.56 -10.49 5.68
CA ASP A 359 9.86 -9.62 4.73
C ASP A 359 10.82 -9.12 3.64
N LEU A 360 12.02 -8.72 4.00
CA LEU A 360 13.06 -8.30 3.06
C LEU A 360 13.49 -9.45 2.15
N ALA A 361 13.65 -10.67 2.68
CA ALA A 361 14.04 -11.84 1.91
C ALA A 361 13.00 -12.26 0.86
N SER A 362 11.74 -11.83 1.00
CA SER A 362 10.68 -12.17 0.04
C SER A 362 10.85 -11.48 -1.34
N PHE A 363 11.65 -10.40 -1.43
CA PHE A 363 11.80 -9.63 -2.67
C PHE A 363 13.22 -9.08 -2.94
N CYS A 364 14.18 -9.25 -2.03
CA CYS A 364 15.57 -8.80 -2.22
C CYS A 364 16.40 -9.89 -2.91
N GLU A 365 16.44 -9.87 -4.23
CA GLU A 365 17.17 -10.85 -5.06
C GLU A 365 18.69 -10.80 -4.83
N GLY A 366 19.22 -9.62 -4.46
CA GLY A 366 20.63 -9.38 -4.13
C GLY A 366 21.06 -9.91 -2.77
N GLY A 367 20.07 -10.39 -1.99
CA GLY A 367 20.25 -10.96 -0.65
C GLY A 367 19.92 -9.99 0.48
N VAL A 368 19.76 -10.56 1.67
CA VAL A 368 19.53 -9.82 2.92
C VAL A 368 20.65 -10.13 3.89
N TYR A 369 21.22 -9.08 4.49
CA TYR A 369 22.23 -9.16 5.53
C TYR A 369 21.66 -8.62 6.83
N CYS A 370 22.02 -9.26 7.94
CA CYS A 370 21.57 -8.84 9.27
C CYS A 370 22.75 -8.80 10.23
N GLY A 371 22.82 -7.76 11.06
CA GLY A 371 23.85 -7.59 12.08
C GLY A 371 23.99 -6.15 12.54
N ASP A 372 24.91 -5.92 13.50
CA ASP A 372 25.21 -4.58 13.97
C ASP A 372 25.74 -3.69 12.84
N ILE A 373 25.46 -2.39 12.89
CA ILE A 373 25.79 -1.47 11.80
C ILE A 373 27.29 -1.36 11.52
N ASP A 374 28.14 -1.56 12.51
CA ASP A 374 29.60 -1.60 12.39
C ASP A 374 30.10 -2.79 11.54
N ARG A 375 29.24 -3.82 11.34
CA ARG A 375 29.52 -4.99 10.50
C ARG A 375 29.09 -4.81 9.05
N LEU A 376 28.52 -3.68 8.69
CA LEU A 376 27.97 -3.42 7.34
C LEU A 376 28.99 -3.80 6.26
N SER A 377 30.17 -3.17 6.25
CA SER A 377 31.19 -3.39 5.22
C SER A 377 31.74 -4.82 5.22
N CYS A 378 31.90 -5.42 6.39
CA CYS A 378 32.36 -6.80 6.49
C CYS A 378 31.36 -7.80 5.89
N LYS A 379 30.06 -7.57 6.08
CA LYS A 379 29.01 -8.47 5.59
C LYS A 379 28.68 -8.28 4.11
N ILE A 380 28.70 -7.04 3.63
CA ILE A 380 28.48 -6.71 2.22
C ILE A 380 29.71 -7.07 1.36
N GLY A 381 30.93 -6.98 1.93
CA GLY A 381 32.20 -7.22 1.21
C GLY A 381 32.45 -6.14 0.15
N ASP A 382 33.02 -6.53 -0.99
CA ASP A 382 33.39 -5.59 -2.07
C ASP A 382 32.23 -5.21 -3.02
N LYS A 383 31.00 -5.51 -2.65
CA LYS A 383 29.83 -5.16 -3.48
C LYS A 383 29.62 -3.65 -3.53
N THR A 384 29.26 -3.15 -4.71
CA THR A 384 28.93 -1.74 -4.92
C THR A 384 27.51 -1.59 -5.42
N TYR A 385 26.90 -0.43 -5.14
CA TYR A 385 25.50 -0.12 -5.43
C TYR A 385 25.38 1.23 -6.12
N ASP A 386 24.43 1.33 -7.03
CA ASP A 386 24.15 2.57 -7.74
C ASP A 386 23.34 3.53 -6.88
N TYR A 387 22.46 2.96 -6.03
CA TYR A 387 21.67 3.73 -5.08
C TYR A 387 21.69 3.06 -3.71
N ILE A 388 21.84 3.89 -2.68
CA ILE A 388 21.76 3.46 -1.28
C ILE A 388 20.71 4.32 -0.58
N ILE A 389 19.73 3.70 0.09
CA ILE A 389 18.74 4.39 0.92
C ILE A 389 18.85 3.91 2.37
N MET A 390 18.95 4.87 3.29
CA MET A 390 18.93 4.62 4.73
C MET A 390 17.54 4.97 5.27
N GLY A 391 16.78 3.96 5.71
CA GLY A 391 15.37 4.09 6.04
C GLY A 391 15.10 4.60 7.45
N THR A 392 16.11 4.59 8.35
CA THR A 392 15.98 5.14 9.70
C THR A 392 16.65 6.51 9.81
N TYR A 393 16.28 7.28 10.82
CA TYR A 393 16.96 8.55 11.11
C TYR A 393 18.38 8.32 11.56
N MET A 394 19.31 9.16 11.09
CA MET A 394 20.73 8.99 11.38
C MET A 394 21.09 9.12 12.87
N ASP A 395 20.28 9.86 13.63
CA ASP A 395 20.42 10.00 15.10
C ASP A 395 20.09 8.74 15.90
N CYS A 396 19.58 7.70 15.25
CA CYS A 396 19.46 6.38 15.86
C CYS A 396 20.81 5.64 15.97
N TYR A 397 21.86 6.12 15.30
CA TYR A 397 23.20 5.56 15.35
C TYR A 397 24.13 6.39 16.25
N GLU A 398 24.99 5.72 17.04
CA GLU A 398 25.93 6.40 17.95
C GLU A 398 26.96 7.28 17.20
N ASP A 399 27.49 6.78 16.08
CA ASP A 399 28.42 7.52 15.23
C ASP A 399 27.86 7.68 13.81
N VAL A 400 27.12 8.77 13.63
CA VAL A 400 26.44 9.11 12.38
C VAL A 400 27.40 9.17 11.19
N LEU A 401 28.58 9.78 11.37
CA LEU A 401 29.54 9.96 10.29
C LEU A 401 30.25 8.67 9.91
N ALA A 402 30.58 7.82 10.90
CA ALA A 402 31.16 6.51 10.63
C ALA A 402 30.18 5.64 9.82
N VAL A 403 28.89 5.65 10.16
CA VAL A 403 27.86 4.91 9.43
C VAL A 403 27.68 5.43 8.01
N ILE A 404 27.61 6.75 7.80
CA ILE A 404 27.52 7.36 6.46
C ILE A 404 28.76 7.01 5.63
N ARG A 405 29.96 7.11 6.19
CA ARG A 405 31.20 6.75 5.48
C ARG A 405 31.24 5.28 5.10
N ALA A 406 30.85 4.39 6.01
CA ALA A 406 30.77 2.96 5.75
C ALA A 406 29.77 2.64 4.62
N ALA A 407 28.59 3.23 4.65
CA ALA A 407 27.57 3.05 3.61
C ALA A 407 28.02 3.64 2.26
N ALA A 408 28.55 4.87 2.25
CA ALA A 408 28.99 5.56 1.05
C ALA A 408 30.21 4.91 0.37
N ALA A 409 31.04 4.18 1.12
CA ALA A 409 32.15 3.39 0.56
C ALA A 409 31.67 2.32 -0.43
N HIS A 410 30.43 1.88 -0.33
CA HIS A 410 29.78 0.92 -1.23
C HIS A 410 29.09 1.57 -2.44
N LEU A 411 29.23 2.89 -2.67
CA LEU A 411 28.70 3.52 -3.88
C LEU A 411 29.54 3.17 -5.11
N SER A 412 28.86 2.82 -6.19
CA SER A 412 29.47 2.75 -7.53
C SER A 412 29.82 4.16 -8.02
N ASP A 413 30.67 4.29 -9.04
CA ASP A 413 31.01 5.60 -9.62
C ASP A 413 29.77 6.26 -10.18
N GLY A 414 29.54 7.53 -9.82
CA GLY A 414 28.32 8.28 -10.13
C GLY A 414 27.05 7.78 -9.41
N GLY A 415 27.19 6.88 -8.43
CA GLY A 415 26.11 6.43 -7.56
C GLY A 415 25.77 7.43 -6.47
N ALA A 416 24.60 7.26 -5.83
CA ALA A 416 24.14 8.16 -4.79
C ALA A 416 23.56 7.44 -3.57
N LEU A 417 23.79 8.03 -2.39
CA LEU A 417 23.21 7.63 -1.10
C LEU A 417 22.27 8.71 -0.62
N VAL A 418 21.12 8.32 -0.07
CA VAL A 418 20.21 9.23 0.61
C VAL A 418 19.92 8.74 2.03
N CYS A 419 19.95 9.67 2.98
CA CYS A 419 19.55 9.42 4.37
C CYS A 419 18.72 10.58 4.92
N LYS A 420 18.09 10.37 6.09
CA LYS A 420 17.27 11.38 6.76
C LYS A 420 17.86 11.76 8.12
N MET A 421 17.84 13.07 8.38
CA MET A 421 18.32 13.66 9.63
C MET A 421 17.24 14.52 10.28
N ARG A 422 17.23 14.58 11.60
CA ARG A 422 16.37 15.51 12.36
C ARG A 422 17.16 16.76 12.73
N ASN A 423 16.44 17.86 12.87
CA ASN A 423 16.94 19.08 13.46
C ASN A 423 16.26 19.26 14.83
N TYR A 424 16.99 19.01 15.90
CA TYR A 424 16.46 19.13 17.27
C TYR A 424 16.47 20.56 17.80
N ASP A 425 17.13 21.49 17.12
CA ASP A 425 17.21 22.89 17.54
C ASP A 425 15.92 23.68 17.21
N VAL A 426 15.00 23.08 16.46
CA VAL A 426 13.70 23.67 16.13
C VAL A 426 12.64 23.14 17.11
N PRO A 427 12.07 24.02 17.97
CA PRO A 427 10.99 23.64 18.87
C PRO A 427 9.73 23.19 18.08
N TYR A 428 8.99 22.22 18.61
CA TYR A 428 7.75 21.71 17.98
C TYR A 428 6.52 22.61 18.19
N ASP A 429 6.60 23.61 19.09
CA ASP A 429 5.51 24.55 19.38
C ASP A 429 5.76 25.90 18.73
N LEU A 430 4.75 26.43 18.03
CA LEU A 430 4.81 27.74 17.36
C LEU A 430 5.13 28.89 18.33
N GLN A 431 4.72 28.81 19.60
CA GLN A 431 5.04 29.81 20.62
C GLN A 431 6.50 29.70 21.08
N GLU A 432 7.01 28.49 21.22
CA GLU A 432 8.43 28.24 21.52
C GLU A 432 9.31 28.60 20.32
N ILE A 433 8.86 28.35 19.09
CA ILE A 433 9.54 28.79 17.86
C ILE A 433 9.62 30.31 17.82
N ALA A 434 8.53 31.02 18.11
CA ALA A 434 8.51 32.48 18.13
C ALA A 434 9.45 33.05 19.21
N LEU A 435 9.51 32.41 20.38
CA LEU A 435 10.38 32.81 21.49
C LEU A 435 11.86 32.50 21.19
N ALA A 436 12.15 31.35 20.63
CA ALA A 436 13.50 30.95 20.24
C ALA A 436 14.07 31.85 19.13
N LEU A 437 13.23 32.25 18.16
CA LEU A 437 13.64 33.10 17.03
C LEU A 437 13.90 34.55 17.44
N GLN A 438 13.32 35.03 18.54
CA GLN A 438 13.69 36.33 19.11
C GLN A 438 15.13 36.37 19.64
N ASN A 439 15.70 35.23 19.98
CA ASN A 439 17.01 35.09 20.62
C ASN A 439 18.08 34.40 19.75
N MET A 440 17.74 33.94 18.54
CA MET A 440 18.68 33.20 17.69
C MET A 440 19.51 34.09 16.77
N PRO A 441 20.83 33.83 16.68
CA PRO A 441 21.68 34.45 15.68
C PRO A 441 21.34 33.92 14.26
N PRO A 442 21.65 34.68 13.19
CA PRO A 442 21.26 34.35 11.81
C PRO A 442 21.90 33.09 11.19
N ARG A 443 22.48 32.21 11.98
CA ARG A 443 23.11 30.95 11.53
C ARG A 443 22.32 29.74 12.01
N LEU A 444 21.15 29.55 11.40
CA LEU A 444 20.26 28.41 11.72
C LEU A 444 20.60 27.11 10.96
N VAL A 445 21.60 27.11 10.10
CA VAL A 445 22.10 25.92 9.41
C VAL A 445 23.03 25.07 10.27
N GLN A 446 23.34 25.50 11.47
CA GLN A 446 24.19 24.76 12.42
C GLN A 446 23.46 23.62 13.19
N GLY A 447 22.14 23.51 13.09
CA GLY A 447 21.34 22.58 13.88
C GLY A 447 21.30 21.12 13.42
N MET A 448 21.89 20.77 12.30
CA MET A 448 22.04 19.38 11.89
C MET A 448 23.18 18.69 12.66
N TYR A 449 22.94 18.36 13.93
CA TYR A 449 23.87 17.56 14.77
C TYR A 449 25.31 18.08 14.86
N GLY A 450 25.59 19.30 14.46
CA GLY A 450 26.98 19.78 14.37
C GLY A 450 27.83 19.07 13.32
N CYS A 451 27.29 18.10 12.58
CA CYS A 451 28.05 17.32 11.60
C CYS A 451 27.94 17.85 10.16
N GLU A 452 27.20 18.92 9.91
CA GLU A 452 27.08 19.52 8.57
C GLU A 452 28.44 19.88 7.97
N THR A 453 29.27 20.57 8.73
CA THR A 453 30.63 20.94 8.30
C THR A 453 31.49 19.73 7.97
N GLU A 454 31.33 18.64 8.72
CA GLU A 454 32.08 17.40 8.52
C GLU A 454 31.51 16.59 7.34
N LEU A 455 30.18 16.60 7.13
CA LEU A 455 29.55 16.01 5.94
C LEU A 455 30.05 16.67 4.67
N LEU A 456 30.16 17.99 4.64
CA LEU A 456 30.68 18.76 3.49
C LEU A 456 32.17 18.51 3.24
N GLN A 457 32.92 17.97 4.20
CA GLN A 457 34.33 17.57 4.06
C GLN A 457 34.50 16.15 3.49
N LEU A 458 33.43 15.37 3.36
CA LEU A 458 33.49 14.05 2.75
C LEU A 458 33.89 14.18 1.25
N PRO A 459 34.56 13.15 0.67
CA PRO A 459 34.96 13.17 -0.74
C PRO A 459 33.78 12.91 -1.70
N TYR A 460 32.61 13.41 -1.36
CA TYR A 460 31.36 13.28 -2.10
C TYR A 460 30.78 14.68 -2.39
N GLU A 461 29.95 14.77 -3.40
CA GLU A 461 29.05 15.93 -3.57
C GLU A 461 27.89 15.74 -2.60
N VAL A 462 27.72 16.68 -1.66
CA VAL A 462 26.70 16.61 -0.62
C VAL A 462 25.63 17.66 -0.87
N GLU A 463 24.39 17.24 -0.90
CA GLU A 463 23.22 18.12 -0.99
C GLU A 463 22.28 17.83 0.16
N ILE A 464 21.66 18.88 0.68
CA ILE A 464 20.77 18.85 1.83
C ILE A 464 19.43 19.44 1.39
N TYR A 465 18.37 18.65 1.52
CA TYR A 465 17.01 19.05 1.16
C TYR A 465 16.14 19.09 2.42
N PRO A 466 15.33 20.15 2.62
CA PRO A 466 14.33 20.15 3.67
C PRO A 466 13.40 18.93 3.49
N TYR A 467 13.21 18.14 4.53
CA TYR A 467 12.33 16.98 4.47
C TYR A 467 10.91 17.37 4.84
N MET A 468 9.99 17.22 3.90
CA MET A 468 8.60 17.58 4.13
C MET A 468 7.69 16.61 3.36
N GLU A 469 6.89 15.83 4.07
CA GLU A 469 5.90 14.93 3.46
C GLU A 469 4.68 15.70 2.90
N GLU A 470 4.37 16.91 3.43
CA GLU A 470 3.17 17.69 3.09
C GLU A 470 3.47 19.21 2.95
N VAL A 471 4.45 19.56 2.15
CA VAL A 471 5.11 20.90 2.17
C VAL A 471 4.25 22.07 1.75
N TYR A 472 3.51 21.94 0.66
CA TYR A 472 2.83 23.10 0.09
C TYR A 472 1.72 23.61 1.00
N ASP A 473 0.98 22.72 1.63
CA ASP A 473 -0.09 23.08 2.54
C ASP A 473 0.43 23.57 3.90
N LEU A 474 1.55 23.00 4.40
CA LEU A 474 2.14 23.40 5.69
C LEU A 474 2.75 24.81 5.62
N LYS A 475 3.46 25.14 4.53
CA LYS A 475 4.04 26.47 4.31
C LYS A 475 2.95 27.53 4.23
N GLU A 476 1.92 27.29 3.44
CA GLU A 476 0.80 28.21 3.30
C GLU A 476 0.02 28.36 4.62
N ARG A 477 -0.27 27.27 5.32
CA ARG A 477 -0.94 27.30 6.63
C ARG A 477 -0.08 28.00 7.69
N PHE A 478 1.22 27.72 7.74
CA PHE A 478 2.15 28.37 8.66
C PHE A 478 2.16 29.88 8.45
N PHE A 479 2.35 30.35 7.21
CA PHE A 479 2.34 31.79 6.93
C PHE A 479 0.96 32.41 7.08
N ALA A 480 -0.14 31.68 6.82
CA ALA A 480 -1.50 32.15 7.10
C ALA A 480 -1.70 32.38 8.61
N GLN A 481 -1.32 31.42 9.44
CA GLN A 481 -1.39 31.57 10.91
C GLN A 481 -0.45 32.67 11.44
N LEU A 482 0.75 32.78 10.86
CA LEU A 482 1.72 33.79 11.26
C LEU A 482 1.24 35.21 10.96
N ARG A 483 0.49 35.41 9.87
CA ARG A 483 -0.12 36.71 9.52
C ARG A 483 -1.18 37.16 10.52
N GLU A 484 -1.77 36.26 11.28
CA GLU A 484 -2.72 36.56 12.36
C GLU A 484 -2.03 36.97 13.68
N VAL A 485 -0.69 36.78 13.79
CA VAL A 485 0.07 37.12 15.00
C VAL A 485 0.43 38.60 15.01
N GLU A 486 -0.03 39.31 16.04
CA GLU A 486 0.18 40.77 16.20
C GLU A 486 1.67 41.17 16.15
N ALA A 487 2.56 40.36 16.74
CA ALA A 487 4.00 40.59 16.71
C ALA A 487 4.57 40.50 15.28
N TYR A 488 4.08 39.56 14.46
CA TYR A 488 4.49 39.45 13.04
C TYR A 488 3.99 40.63 12.21
N GLN A 489 2.79 41.12 12.50
CA GLN A 489 2.22 42.30 11.79
C GLN A 489 2.99 43.59 12.08
N ASN A 490 3.44 43.77 13.33
CA ASN A 490 3.97 45.03 13.83
C ASN A 490 5.50 45.11 13.88
N ASP A 491 6.23 43.99 13.80
CA ASP A 491 7.70 43.99 13.90
C ASP A 491 8.37 43.55 12.60
N ALA A 492 9.11 44.45 12.00
CA ALA A 492 9.86 44.22 10.76
C ALA A 492 11.00 43.19 10.95
N HIS A 493 11.56 43.10 12.16
CA HIS A 493 12.62 42.14 12.46
C HIS A 493 12.05 40.72 12.51
N ILE A 494 10.87 40.55 13.14
CA ILE A 494 10.15 39.27 13.17
C ILE A 494 9.76 38.84 11.75
N ARG A 495 9.26 39.74 10.91
CA ARG A 495 8.97 39.46 9.48
C ARG A 495 10.21 39.01 8.71
N ALA A 496 11.35 39.61 8.97
CA ALA A 496 12.61 39.27 8.28
C ALA A 496 13.13 37.87 8.74
N VAL A 497 12.91 37.50 9.99
CA VAL A 497 13.29 36.21 10.54
C VAL A 497 12.39 35.08 10.01
N PHE A 498 11.09 35.35 9.90
CA PHE A 498 10.11 34.42 9.35
C PHE A 498 9.82 34.66 7.87
N SER A 499 10.82 34.97 7.08
CA SER A 499 10.65 35.06 5.62
C SER A 499 10.50 33.70 4.97
N GLU A 500 9.84 33.65 3.81
CA GLU A 500 9.71 32.42 3.03
C GLU A 500 11.07 31.80 2.67
N GLU A 501 12.10 32.64 2.46
CA GLU A 501 13.48 32.21 2.19
C GLU A 501 14.14 31.51 3.38
N ARG A 502 13.70 31.79 4.61
CA ARG A 502 14.20 31.15 5.83
C ARG A 502 13.33 30.01 6.35
N PHE A 503 12.18 29.80 5.72
CA PHE A 503 11.27 28.73 6.12
C PHE A 503 11.95 27.36 6.09
N ASP A 504 12.79 27.12 5.11
CA ASP A 504 13.52 25.85 4.97
C ASP A 504 14.49 25.62 6.15
N ALA A 505 15.01 26.67 6.77
CA ALA A 505 15.85 26.58 7.97
C ALA A 505 15.06 26.24 9.26
N LEU A 506 13.72 26.39 9.23
CA LEU A 506 12.82 26.02 10.34
C LEU A 506 12.36 24.57 10.25
N MET A 507 12.82 23.82 9.25
CA MET A 507 12.43 22.43 9.09
C MET A 507 13.05 21.56 10.17
N THR A 508 12.22 20.64 10.67
CA THR A 508 12.61 19.69 11.71
C THR A 508 13.32 18.46 11.15
N GLN A 509 13.30 18.29 9.83
CA GLN A 509 13.84 17.10 9.16
C GLN A 509 14.47 17.46 7.82
N TYR A 510 15.52 16.72 7.46
CA TYR A 510 16.25 16.90 6.19
C TYR A 510 16.56 15.56 5.52
N ALA A 511 16.51 15.55 4.19
CA ALA A 511 17.15 14.53 3.37
C ALA A 511 18.56 14.98 3.01
N VAL A 512 19.54 14.12 3.23
CA VAL A 512 20.92 14.36 2.85
C VAL A 512 21.28 13.38 1.74
N VAL A 513 21.75 13.91 0.60
CA VAL A 513 22.16 13.12 -0.55
C VAL A 513 23.67 13.27 -0.74
N LEU A 514 24.37 12.13 -0.79
CA LEU A 514 25.79 12.06 -1.12
C LEU A 514 25.93 11.42 -2.50
N ARG A 515 26.61 12.08 -3.44
CA ARG A 515 26.93 11.54 -4.77
C ARG A 515 28.40 11.30 -4.92
N LYS A 516 28.75 10.08 -5.35
CA LYS A 516 30.12 9.74 -5.70
C LYS A 516 30.44 10.32 -7.09
N ARG A 517 31.51 11.09 -7.19
CA ARG A 517 31.99 11.62 -8.48
C ARG A 517 32.36 10.44 -9.37
N SER A 518 32.05 10.56 -10.66
CA SER A 518 32.42 9.59 -11.70
C SER A 518 33.91 9.66 -12.03
#